data_5c7ce15d4ae8d560323b2f2028babba2
#
_entry.id   5c7ce15d4ae8d560323b2f2028babba2
#
_cell.length_a   1.000
_cell.length_b   1.000
_cell.length_c   1.000
_cell.angle_alpha   90.00
_cell.angle_beta   90.00
_cell.angle_gamma   90.00
#
_symmetry.space_group_name_H-M   'P 1'
#
loop_
_entity.id
_entity.type
_entity.pdbx_description
1 polymer ?
#
loop_
_entity_poly.entity_id
_entity_poly.type
_entity_poly.pdbx_seq_one_letter_code
_entity_poly.pdbx_strand_id
1 'polypeptide(L)'
;LEKYLSISEMASIHNISRQTLIYYDKIGLFKPTNVDDKGYRYYSPYQIPFLREICFLKFIGIKLDDIKKHIEHRNLTSAISLLEYHKEFVDEEIKSLLSIRELIKQRLNVYTNVDQFKDELCKPIIEEFAERKALFIPFENEISKKELHLTSMKAYNILNKIGILSPKKFGTIIMKNQLTEKYIFQGAGVFSIISSISSDNNMENIITLPSGKYVCMYKYGMPYDTKFLYQLIEWINDNSYKITGNIIDMCLLDTTFYDENTNVDFCQLQIPVEKI
;
A
#
# COMPACT_ATOMS: atom_id res chain seq x y z
N LEU A 1 5.18 55.03 -27.64
CA LEU A 1 6.00 53.85 -27.92
C LEU A 1 5.83 52.91 -26.73
N GLU A 2 5.19 51.76 -26.92
CA GLU A 2 5.08 50.73 -25.90
C GLU A 2 6.50 50.28 -25.50
N LYS A 3 6.78 50.37 -24.21
CA LYS A 3 8.06 49.98 -23.66
C LYS A 3 8.12 48.45 -23.54
N TYR A 4 8.93 47.79 -24.33
CA TYR A 4 9.20 46.34 -24.18
C TYR A 4 9.78 46.03 -22.81
N LEU A 5 9.44 44.88 -22.29
CA LEU A 5 10.01 44.32 -21.05
C LEU A 5 11.25 43.51 -21.36
N SER A 6 12.29 43.69 -20.59
CA SER A 6 13.45 42.82 -20.62
C SER A 6 13.11 41.43 -20.10
N ILE A 7 13.94 40.43 -20.41
CA ILE A 7 13.77 39.07 -19.84
C ILE A 7 13.75 39.07 -18.32
N SER A 8 14.51 39.99 -17.69
CA SER A 8 14.53 40.10 -16.21
C SER A 8 13.23 40.64 -15.65
N GLU A 9 12.64 41.65 -16.28
CA GLU A 9 11.35 42.22 -15.89
C GLU A 9 10.21 41.18 -16.11
N MET A 10 10.16 40.51 -17.27
CA MET A 10 9.16 39.49 -17.57
C MET A 10 9.25 38.31 -16.59
N ALA A 11 10.46 37.85 -16.28
CA ALA A 11 10.71 36.79 -15.32
C ALA A 11 10.28 37.18 -13.90
N SER A 12 10.59 38.43 -13.48
CA SER A 12 10.21 38.96 -12.17
C SER A 12 8.70 39.07 -11.97
N ILE A 13 7.96 39.56 -12.99
CA ILE A 13 6.50 39.69 -12.98
C ILE A 13 5.82 38.32 -12.71
N HIS A 14 6.38 37.23 -13.20
CA HIS A 14 5.80 35.88 -13.11
C HIS A 14 6.45 35.02 -12.03
N ASN A 15 7.40 35.57 -11.27
CA ASN A 15 8.16 34.86 -10.25
C ASN A 15 8.84 33.57 -10.78
N ILE A 16 9.40 33.66 -11.97
CA ILE A 16 10.18 32.57 -12.60
C ILE A 16 11.62 33.03 -12.90
N SER A 17 12.49 32.06 -13.19
CA SER A 17 13.87 32.38 -13.55
C SER A 17 14.01 32.85 -15.00
N ARG A 18 15.03 33.69 -15.29
CA ARG A 18 15.41 34.01 -16.68
C ARG A 18 15.74 32.76 -17.50
N GLN A 19 16.31 31.75 -16.84
CA GLN A 19 16.65 30.46 -17.49
C GLN A 19 15.37 29.72 -17.93
N THR A 20 14.29 29.82 -17.17
CA THR A 20 12.97 29.27 -17.55
C THR A 20 12.47 29.89 -18.85
N LEU A 21 12.57 31.23 -18.99
CA LEU A 21 12.18 31.92 -20.22
C LEU A 21 13.07 31.55 -21.42
N ILE A 22 14.38 31.41 -21.21
CA ILE A 22 15.32 30.97 -22.26
C ILE A 22 14.97 29.54 -22.68
N TYR A 23 14.62 28.68 -21.74
CA TYR A 23 14.20 27.31 -22.02
C TYR A 23 12.87 27.28 -22.77
N TYR A 24 11.87 28.09 -22.38
CA TYR A 24 10.59 28.20 -23.08
C TYR A 24 10.74 28.70 -24.52
N ASP A 25 11.64 29.65 -24.75
CA ASP A 25 12.00 30.09 -26.09
C ASP A 25 12.63 28.95 -26.91
N LYS A 26 13.61 28.25 -26.34
CA LYS A 26 14.30 27.11 -26.99
C LYS A 26 13.35 26.00 -27.42
N ILE A 27 12.37 25.63 -26.58
CA ILE A 27 11.38 24.59 -26.92
C ILE A 27 10.21 25.14 -27.75
N GLY A 28 10.20 26.43 -28.05
CA GLY A 28 9.16 27.09 -28.83
C GLY A 28 7.81 27.25 -28.10
N LEU A 29 7.79 27.17 -26.75
CA LEU A 29 6.60 27.35 -25.94
C LEU A 29 6.24 28.83 -25.76
N PHE A 30 7.25 29.67 -25.49
CA PHE A 30 7.06 31.10 -25.28
C PHE A 30 8.28 31.88 -25.82
N LYS A 31 8.09 32.55 -26.96
CA LYS A 31 9.15 33.27 -27.67
C LYS A 31 9.12 34.76 -27.30
N PRO A 32 10.29 35.43 -27.25
CA PRO A 32 10.35 36.87 -27.13
C PRO A 32 9.76 37.54 -28.39
N THR A 33 9.20 38.74 -28.21
CA THR A 33 8.71 39.56 -29.33
C THR A 33 9.88 40.05 -30.21
N ASN A 34 11.02 40.34 -29.60
CA ASN A 34 12.22 40.81 -30.27
C ASN A 34 13.47 40.30 -29.58
N VAL A 35 14.53 40.09 -30.38
CA VAL A 35 15.87 39.80 -29.88
C VAL A 35 16.81 40.81 -30.60
N ASP A 36 17.58 41.58 -29.84
CA ASP A 36 18.51 42.57 -30.41
C ASP A 36 19.77 41.92 -30.97
N ASP A 37 20.60 42.71 -31.64
CA ASP A 37 21.86 42.27 -32.28
C ASP A 37 22.88 41.71 -31.27
N LYS A 38 22.70 41.99 -29.96
CA LYS A 38 23.52 41.47 -28.86
C LYS A 38 22.96 40.22 -28.23
N GLY A 39 21.79 39.73 -28.71
CA GLY A 39 21.10 38.53 -28.21
C GLY A 39 20.21 38.76 -27.00
N TYR A 40 19.97 40.02 -26.62
CA TYR A 40 19.04 40.32 -25.51
C TYR A 40 17.59 40.15 -25.97
N ARG A 41 16.78 39.48 -25.11
CA ARG A 41 15.39 39.15 -25.34
C ARG A 41 14.47 40.21 -24.76
N TYR A 42 13.51 40.62 -25.56
CA TYR A 42 12.49 41.62 -25.20
C TYR A 42 11.09 41.07 -25.44
N TYR A 43 10.20 41.38 -24.53
CA TYR A 43 8.82 40.88 -24.49
C TYR A 43 7.82 42.04 -24.53
N SER A 44 6.72 41.89 -25.28
CA SER A 44 5.63 42.84 -25.23
C SER A 44 4.83 42.68 -23.93
N PRO A 45 4.32 43.77 -23.33
CA PRO A 45 3.35 43.69 -22.22
C PRO A 45 2.12 42.83 -22.54
N TYR A 46 1.71 42.73 -23.79
CA TYR A 46 0.62 41.84 -24.22
C TYR A 46 0.94 40.36 -24.11
N GLN A 47 2.15 39.97 -23.90
CA GLN A 47 2.58 38.58 -23.62
C GLN A 47 2.42 38.19 -22.15
N ILE A 48 2.18 39.12 -21.25
CA ILE A 48 1.99 38.84 -19.81
C ILE A 48 0.84 37.84 -19.58
N PRO A 49 -0.39 38.01 -20.15
CA PRO A 49 -1.46 37.05 -19.96
C PRO A 49 -1.12 35.63 -20.45
N PHE A 50 -0.34 35.52 -21.54
CA PHE A 50 0.07 34.22 -22.09
C PHE A 50 1.03 33.50 -21.15
N LEU A 51 2.03 34.21 -20.65
CA LEU A 51 3.01 33.60 -19.73
C LEU A 51 2.32 33.24 -18.40
N ARG A 52 1.38 34.05 -17.94
CA ARG A 52 0.56 33.73 -16.77
C ARG A 52 -0.21 32.43 -16.94
N GLU A 53 -0.81 32.19 -18.11
CA GLU A 53 -1.52 30.93 -18.41
C GLU A 53 -0.55 29.75 -18.44
N ILE A 54 0.61 29.87 -19.07
CA ILE A 54 1.66 28.83 -19.06
C ILE A 54 2.06 28.50 -17.61
N CYS A 55 2.31 29.53 -16.80
CA CYS A 55 2.69 29.35 -15.41
C CYS A 55 1.60 28.67 -14.60
N PHE A 56 0.31 29.02 -14.80
CA PHE A 56 -0.83 28.37 -14.16
C PHE A 56 -0.93 26.88 -14.54
N LEU A 57 -0.92 26.56 -15.82
CA LEU A 57 -1.01 25.17 -16.29
C LEU A 57 0.15 24.33 -15.79
N LYS A 58 1.36 24.92 -15.74
CA LYS A 58 2.54 24.27 -15.16
C LYS A 58 2.42 24.07 -13.66
N PHE A 59 1.90 25.05 -12.94
CA PHE A 59 1.70 24.98 -11.49
C PHE A 59 0.75 23.84 -11.08
N ILE A 60 -0.32 23.63 -11.82
CA ILE A 60 -1.26 22.52 -11.59
C ILE A 60 -0.73 21.17 -12.06
N GLY A 61 0.49 21.10 -12.65
CA GLY A 61 1.16 19.85 -12.98
C GLY A 61 1.01 19.38 -14.45
N ILE A 62 0.40 20.17 -15.34
CA ILE A 62 0.31 19.81 -16.75
C ILE A 62 1.71 19.82 -17.40
N LYS A 63 1.97 18.82 -18.23
CA LYS A 63 3.26 18.68 -18.94
C LYS A 63 3.46 19.77 -19.98
N LEU A 64 4.70 20.21 -20.15
CA LEU A 64 5.00 21.31 -21.07
C LEU A 64 4.60 21.04 -22.52
N ASP A 65 4.67 19.78 -22.97
CA ASP A 65 4.26 19.39 -24.31
C ASP A 65 2.75 19.56 -24.53
N ASP A 66 1.94 19.26 -23.51
CA ASP A 66 0.48 19.42 -23.57
C ASP A 66 0.10 20.91 -23.46
N ILE A 67 0.80 21.67 -22.64
CA ILE A 67 0.67 23.13 -22.58
C ILE A 67 0.99 23.75 -23.96
N LYS A 68 2.06 23.29 -24.63
CA LYS A 68 2.44 23.77 -25.95
C LYS A 68 1.36 23.50 -26.98
N LYS A 69 0.85 22.27 -27.07
CA LYS A 69 -0.27 21.90 -27.96
C LYS A 69 -1.50 22.77 -27.70
N HIS A 70 -1.84 22.96 -26.41
CA HIS A 70 -2.98 23.80 -26.03
C HIS A 70 -2.81 25.26 -26.50
N ILE A 71 -1.61 25.83 -26.36
CA ILE A 71 -1.33 27.20 -26.78
C ILE A 71 -1.32 27.37 -28.31
N GLU A 72 -0.89 26.36 -29.06
CA GLU A 72 -0.92 26.35 -30.53
C GLU A 72 -2.32 26.31 -31.07
N HIS A 73 -3.27 25.64 -30.42
CA HIS A 73 -4.66 25.42 -30.85
C HIS A 73 -5.68 26.06 -29.91
N ARG A 74 -5.40 27.27 -29.43
CA ARG A 74 -6.22 27.96 -28.42
C ARG A 74 -7.69 28.13 -28.83
N ASN A 75 -8.57 27.46 -28.10
CA ASN A 75 -10.00 27.69 -28.09
C ASN A 75 -10.58 27.24 -26.74
N LEU A 76 -11.76 27.76 -26.41
CA LEU A 76 -12.42 27.50 -25.15
C LEU A 76 -12.70 26.00 -24.93
N THR A 77 -13.11 25.29 -25.96
CA THR A 77 -13.46 23.88 -25.90
C THR A 77 -12.21 23.04 -25.54
N SER A 78 -11.08 23.29 -26.21
CA SER A 78 -9.84 22.57 -25.92
C SER A 78 -9.28 22.89 -24.50
N ALA A 79 -9.49 24.14 -24.03
CA ALA A 79 -9.11 24.51 -22.65
C ALA A 79 -9.94 23.75 -21.61
N ILE A 80 -11.26 23.68 -21.82
CA ILE A 80 -12.15 22.92 -20.94
C ILE A 80 -11.74 21.45 -20.92
N SER A 81 -11.60 20.81 -22.07
CA SER A 81 -11.23 19.39 -22.16
C SER A 81 -9.87 19.09 -21.51
N LEU A 82 -8.88 19.97 -21.65
CA LEU A 82 -7.58 19.82 -21.00
C LEU A 82 -7.71 19.83 -19.46
N LEU A 83 -8.47 20.79 -18.93
CA LEU A 83 -8.65 20.92 -17.49
C LEU A 83 -9.53 19.81 -16.91
N GLU A 84 -10.57 19.38 -17.61
CA GLU A 84 -11.42 18.24 -17.22
C GLU A 84 -10.58 16.95 -17.16
N TYR A 85 -9.82 16.64 -18.19
CA TYR A 85 -8.91 15.49 -18.21
C TYR A 85 -7.89 15.54 -17.06
N HIS A 86 -7.29 16.71 -16.82
CA HIS A 86 -6.31 16.85 -15.75
C HIS A 86 -6.95 16.75 -14.37
N LYS A 87 -8.19 17.25 -14.20
CA LYS A 87 -8.96 17.09 -12.96
C LYS A 87 -9.22 15.62 -12.66
N GLU A 88 -9.65 14.82 -13.64
CA GLU A 88 -9.84 13.37 -13.47
C GLU A 88 -8.54 12.67 -13.02
N PHE A 89 -7.41 13.02 -13.64
CA PHE A 89 -6.10 12.50 -13.23
C PHE A 89 -5.78 12.84 -11.77
N VAL A 90 -6.01 14.08 -11.34
CA VAL A 90 -5.79 14.51 -9.95
C VAL A 90 -6.74 13.79 -8.98
N ASP A 91 -8.00 13.58 -9.36
CA ASP A 91 -8.98 12.85 -8.54
C ASP A 91 -8.55 11.37 -8.33
N GLU A 92 -7.98 10.72 -9.34
CA GLU A 92 -7.40 9.38 -9.23
C GLU A 92 -6.15 9.35 -8.33
N GLU A 93 -5.27 10.33 -8.44
CA GLU A 93 -4.10 10.48 -7.57
C GLU A 93 -4.52 10.67 -6.10
N ILE A 94 -5.51 11.51 -5.83
CA ILE A 94 -6.07 11.71 -4.49
C ILE A 94 -6.60 10.39 -3.93
N LYS A 95 -7.36 9.63 -4.72
CA LYS A 95 -7.89 8.31 -4.32
C LYS A 95 -6.77 7.33 -3.98
N SER A 96 -5.71 7.31 -4.77
CA SER A 96 -4.51 6.50 -4.53
C SER A 96 -3.81 6.89 -3.22
N LEU A 97 -3.58 8.20 -3.02
CA LEU A 97 -2.95 8.72 -1.80
C LEU A 97 -3.77 8.47 -0.54
N LEU A 98 -5.10 8.55 -0.63
CA LEU A 98 -6.00 8.19 0.48
C LEU A 98 -5.86 6.72 0.86
N SER A 99 -5.75 5.83 -0.13
CA SER A 99 -5.52 4.40 0.10
C SER A 99 -4.18 4.15 0.79
N ILE A 100 -3.11 4.81 0.32
CA ILE A 100 -1.78 4.73 0.94
C ILE A 100 -1.82 5.24 2.39
N ARG A 101 -2.50 6.36 2.64
CA ARG A 101 -2.67 6.90 4.00
C ARG A 101 -3.33 5.90 4.95
N GLU A 102 -4.36 5.20 4.50
CA GLU A 102 -5.03 4.17 5.32
C GLU A 102 -4.11 2.96 5.59
N LEU A 103 -3.28 2.57 4.63
CA LEU A 103 -2.26 1.53 4.83
C LEU A 103 -1.23 1.95 5.91
N ILE A 104 -0.72 3.18 5.81
CA ILE A 104 0.23 3.74 6.80
C ILE A 104 -0.42 3.77 8.19
N LYS A 105 -1.66 4.28 8.31
CA LYS A 105 -2.39 4.36 9.57
C LYS A 105 -2.57 2.97 10.22
N GLN A 106 -2.90 1.97 9.42
CA GLN A 106 -3.05 0.59 9.92
C GLN A 106 -1.71 0.03 10.40
N ARG A 107 -0.63 0.30 9.67
CA ARG A 107 0.72 -0.14 10.05
C ARG A 107 1.17 0.54 11.35
N LEU A 108 0.96 1.84 11.47
CA LEU A 108 1.22 2.58 12.70
C LEU A 108 0.43 2.02 13.89
N ASN A 109 -0.85 1.69 13.69
CA ASN A 109 -1.68 1.12 14.75
C ASN A 109 -1.12 -0.22 15.26
N VAL A 110 -0.63 -1.08 14.36
CA VAL A 110 0.05 -2.32 14.77
C VAL A 110 1.28 -2.00 15.63
N TYR A 111 2.14 -1.07 15.19
CA TYR A 111 3.40 -0.76 15.88
C TYR A 111 3.19 -0.11 17.25
N THR A 112 2.23 0.82 17.34
CA THR A 112 1.94 1.52 18.61
C THR A 112 1.25 0.62 19.63
N ASN A 113 0.52 -0.41 19.17
CA ASN A 113 -0.22 -1.30 20.05
C ASN A 113 0.59 -2.53 20.51
N VAL A 114 1.74 -2.81 19.91
CA VAL A 114 2.56 -3.97 20.31
C VAL A 114 2.93 -3.91 21.79
N ASP A 115 3.24 -2.73 22.32
CA ASP A 115 3.56 -2.57 23.73
C ASP A 115 2.38 -2.85 24.67
N GLN A 116 1.14 -2.66 24.22
CA GLN A 116 -0.07 -2.99 24.99
C GLN A 116 -0.25 -4.50 25.15
N PHE A 117 0.23 -5.30 24.19
CA PHE A 117 0.13 -6.77 24.25
C PHE A 117 1.21 -7.42 25.11
N LYS A 118 2.20 -6.66 25.59
CA LYS A 118 3.27 -7.22 26.45
C LYS A 118 2.71 -7.80 27.76
N ASP A 119 1.67 -7.16 28.31
CA ASP A 119 1.02 -7.62 29.55
C ASP A 119 0.13 -8.86 29.33
N GLU A 120 -0.28 -9.13 28.08
CA GLU A 120 -1.09 -10.27 27.67
C GLU A 120 -0.26 -11.41 27.03
N LEU A 121 1.07 -11.27 27.05
CA LEU A 121 1.96 -12.23 26.41
C LEU A 121 1.80 -13.62 27.03
N CYS A 122 1.66 -14.64 26.18
CA CYS A 122 1.47 -16.05 26.57
C CYS A 122 0.25 -16.32 27.46
N LYS A 123 -0.72 -15.40 27.52
CA LYS A 123 -1.99 -15.61 28.22
C LYS A 123 -3.09 -15.93 27.22
N PRO A 124 -3.87 -17.01 27.43
CA PRO A 124 -5.05 -17.28 26.60
C PRO A 124 -6.14 -16.23 26.81
N ILE A 125 -6.67 -15.69 25.73
CA ILE A 125 -7.81 -14.76 25.71
C ILE A 125 -8.87 -15.25 24.72
N ILE A 126 -10.12 -14.84 24.90
CA ILE A 126 -11.19 -15.17 23.97
C ILE A 126 -11.53 -13.90 23.17
N GLU A 127 -11.44 -14.02 21.86
CA GLU A 127 -11.82 -12.95 20.93
C GLU A 127 -12.89 -13.46 19.96
N GLU A 128 -13.71 -12.55 19.45
CA GLU A 128 -14.71 -12.84 18.43
C GLU A 128 -14.33 -12.17 17.12
N PHE A 129 -14.30 -12.96 16.04
CA PHE A 129 -13.95 -12.47 14.71
C PHE A 129 -15.14 -12.60 13.76
N ALA A 130 -15.31 -11.59 12.89
CA ALA A 130 -16.13 -11.70 11.71
C ALA A 130 -15.50 -12.65 10.68
N GLU A 131 -16.28 -13.12 9.73
CA GLU A 131 -15.79 -13.89 8.59
C GLU A 131 -14.70 -13.11 7.83
N ARG A 132 -13.61 -13.78 7.49
CA ARG A 132 -12.47 -13.21 6.75
C ARG A 132 -12.15 -14.06 5.54
N LYS A 133 -11.91 -13.43 4.41
CA LYS A 133 -11.38 -14.12 3.23
C LYS A 133 -9.87 -13.95 3.14
N ALA A 134 -9.19 -14.99 2.70
CA ALA A 134 -7.75 -14.99 2.56
C ALA A 134 -7.30 -15.77 1.33
N LEU A 135 -6.24 -15.30 0.70
CA LEU A 135 -5.44 -16.11 -0.22
C LEU A 135 -4.65 -17.12 0.62
N PHE A 136 -4.68 -18.39 0.25
CA PHE A 136 -3.93 -19.45 0.91
C PHE A 136 -3.00 -20.15 -0.08
N ILE A 137 -1.73 -20.27 0.28
CA ILE A 137 -0.72 -20.97 -0.52
C ILE A 137 -0.11 -22.07 0.35
N PRO A 138 -0.29 -23.35 0.02
CA PRO A 138 0.31 -24.45 0.78
C PRO A 138 1.82 -24.44 0.66
N PHE A 139 2.52 -24.95 1.68
CA PHE A 139 3.95 -25.21 1.61
C PHE A 139 4.23 -26.35 0.62
N GLU A 140 5.28 -26.19 -0.17
CA GLU A 140 5.74 -27.19 -1.12
C GLU A 140 6.73 -28.18 -0.46
N ASN A 141 7.41 -27.70 0.58
CA ASN A 141 8.41 -28.47 1.30
C ASN A 141 8.10 -28.47 2.82
N GLU A 142 8.89 -29.20 3.59
CA GLU A 142 8.83 -29.17 5.04
C GLU A 142 9.01 -27.72 5.55
N ILE A 143 8.20 -27.35 6.54
CA ILE A 143 8.21 -25.98 7.08
C ILE A 143 9.58 -25.63 7.66
N SER A 144 10.10 -24.52 7.22
CA SER A 144 11.35 -23.91 7.67
C SER A 144 11.25 -22.40 7.50
N LYS A 145 12.19 -21.64 8.07
CA LYS A 145 12.26 -20.18 7.86
C LYS A 145 12.33 -19.83 6.38
N LYS A 146 13.12 -20.59 5.61
CA LYS A 146 13.26 -20.41 4.16
C LYS A 146 11.94 -20.68 3.43
N GLU A 147 11.28 -21.80 3.71
CA GLU A 147 10.00 -22.18 3.05
C GLU A 147 8.91 -21.15 3.37
N LEU A 148 8.83 -20.72 4.64
CA LEU A 148 7.88 -19.68 5.08
C LEU A 148 8.05 -18.39 4.26
N HIS A 149 9.27 -17.88 4.15
CA HIS A 149 9.53 -16.64 3.42
C HIS A 149 9.30 -16.78 1.91
N LEU A 150 9.71 -17.89 1.31
CA LEU A 150 9.48 -18.13 -0.12
C LEU A 150 7.99 -18.22 -0.44
N THR A 151 7.21 -18.94 0.37
CA THR A 151 5.76 -19.07 0.17
C THR A 151 5.04 -17.75 0.45
N SER A 152 5.47 -16.97 1.46
CA SER A 152 4.97 -15.62 1.70
C SER A 152 5.20 -14.69 0.51
N MET A 153 6.37 -14.76 -0.12
CA MET A 153 6.65 -13.97 -1.34
C MET A 153 5.83 -14.40 -2.55
N LYS A 154 5.50 -15.71 -2.67
CA LYS A 154 4.56 -16.18 -3.71
C LYS A 154 3.17 -15.55 -3.51
N ALA A 155 2.64 -15.58 -2.29
CA ALA A 155 1.36 -14.95 -1.96
C ALA A 155 1.36 -13.44 -2.23
N TYR A 156 2.42 -12.75 -1.81
CA TYR A 156 2.61 -11.32 -2.07
C TYR A 156 2.62 -10.98 -3.57
N ASN A 157 3.35 -11.74 -4.37
CA ASN A 157 3.43 -11.51 -5.82
C ASN A 157 2.08 -11.75 -6.53
N ILE A 158 1.29 -12.73 -6.08
CA ILE A 158 -0.06 -12.98 -6.61
C ILE A 158 -0.95 -11.77 -6.31
N LEU A 159 -0.96 -11.27 -5.07
CA LEU A 159 -1.77 -10.13 -4.66
C LEU A 159 -1.38 -8.83 -5.38
N ASN A 160 -0.07 -8.60 -5.56
CA ASN A 160 0.42 -7.43 -6.30
C ASN A 160 -0.02 -7.42 -7.76
N LYS A 161 -0.02 -8.57 -8.45
CA LYS A 161 -0.45 -8.66 -9.85
C LYS A 161 -1.91 -8.23 -10.06
N ILE A 162 -2.73 -8.35 -9.05
CA ILE A 162 -4.15 -7.95 -9.08
C ILE A 162 -4.42 -6.61 -8.39
N GLY A 163 -3.36 -5.83 -8.11
CA GLY A 163 -3.47 -4.49 -7.55
C GLY A 163 -3.76 -4.44 -6.04
N ILE A 164 -3.71 -5.57 -5.33
CA ILE A 164 -3.81 -5.60 -3.87
C ILE A 164 -2.42 -5.35 -3.29
N LEU A 165 -2.16 -4.07 -2.96
CA LEU A 165 -0.90 -3.65 -2.36
C LEU A 165 -0.81 -4.12 -0.91
N SER A 166 0.23 -4.86 -0.61
CA SER A 166 0.66 -5.31 0.73
C SER A 166 -0.44 -5.94 1.58
N PRO A 167 -0.46 -7.24 1.76
CA PRO A 167 -1.45 -7.90 2.61
C PRO A 167 -1.34 -7.34 4.04
N LYS A 168 -2.46 -6.82 4.55
CA LYS A 168 -2.53 -6.16 5.87
C LYS A 168 -2.25 -7.10 7.02
N LYS A 169 -2.56 -8.38 6.82
CA LYS A 169 -2.41 -9.46 7.78
C LYS A 169 -2.08 -10.74 7.03
N PHE A 170 -1.01 -11.37 7.40
CA PHE A 170 -0.55 -12.64 6.87
C PHE A 170 -0.10 -13.56 8.00
N GLY A 171 0.10 -14.81 7.71
CA GLY A 171 0.57 -15.78 8.68
C GLY A 171 0.52 -17.19 8.14
N THR A 172 0.47 -18.16 9.04
CA THR A 172 0.44 -19.58 8.72
C THR A 172 -0.86 -20.21 9.16
N ILE A 173 -1.42 -21.12 8.35
CA ILE A 173 -2.54 -21.97 8.73
C ILE A 173 -2.04 -23.40 8.92
N ILE A 174 -2.42 -24.00 10.05
CA ILE A 174 -2.19 -25.41 10.35
C ILE A 174 -3.54 -26.10 10.29
N MET A 175 -3.61 -27.24 9.62
CA MET A 175 -4.85 -27.98 9.42
C MET A 175 -5.31 -28.68 10.73
N LYS A 176 -6.55 -28.47 11.12
CA LYS A 176 -7.13 -29.08 12.32
C LYS A 176 -6.97 -30.60 12.35
N ASN A 177 -7.21 -31.29 11.21
CA ASN A 177 -7.11 -32.73 11.12
C ASN A 177 -5.69 -33.28 11.28
N GLN A 178 -4.68 -32.43 11.28
CA GLN A 178 -3.27 -32.82 11.46
C GLN A 178 -2.80 -32.66 12.91
N LEU A 179 -3.61 -32.08 13.83
CA LEU A 179 -3.20 -31.83 15.21
C LEU A 179 -2.81 -33.09 16.00
N THR A 180 -3.36 -34.23 15.64
CA THR A 180 -3.08 -35.54 16.26
C THR A 180 -2.10 -36.40 15.48
N GLU A 181 -1.67 -35.91 14.31
CA GLU A 181 -0.80 -36.66 13.42
C GLU A 181 0.69 -36.39 13.70
N LYS A 182 1.53 -37.34 13.25
CA LYS A 182 2.99 -37.21 13.39
C LYS A 182 3.58 -35.98 12.68
N TYR A 183 2.93 -35.58 11.58
CA TYR A 183 3.37 -34.45 10.72
C TYR A 183 2.34 -33.33 10.78
N ILE A 184 2.31 -32.58 11.86
CA ILE A 184 1.34 -31.52 12.14
C ILE A 184 1.25 -30.44 11.06
N PHE A 185 2.30 -30.23 10.27
CA PHE A 185 2.34 -29.24 9.19
C PHE A 185 1.96 -29.78 7.82
N GLN A 186 1.49 -31.01 7.73
CA GLN A 186 1.01 -31.54 6.45
C GLN A 186 -0.21 -30.73 5.96
N GLY A 187 -0.10 -30.19 4.73
CA GLY A 187 -1.12 -29.31 4.16
C GLY A 187 -1.17 -27.91 4.75
N ALA A 188 -0.27 -27.58 5.68
CA ALA A 188 -0.11 -26.22 6.18
C ALA A 188 0.40 -25.27 5.09
N GLY A 189 0.22 -23.97 5.26
CA GLY A 189 0.67 -22.98 4.28
C GLY A 189 0.55 -21.57 4.79
N VAL A 190 0.95 -20.62 3.96
CA VAL A 190 0.83 -19.20 4.23
C VAL A 190 -0.54 -18.68 3.79
N PHE A 191 -1.11 -17.80 4.57
CA PHE A 191 -2.29 -17.06 4.16
C PHE A 191 -2.06 -15.55 4.21
N SER A 192 -2.85 -14.82 3.43
CA SER A 192 -2.89 -13.36 3.43
C SER A 192 -4.35 -12.89 3.39
N ILE A 193 -4.75 -12.08 4.38
CA ILE A 193 -6.13 -11.55 4.46
C ILE A 193 -6.39 -10.58 3.32
N ILE A 194 -7.54 -10.73 2.67
CA ILE A 194 -8.01 -9.89 1.57
C ILE A 194 -9.17 -9.03 2.07
N SER A 195 -9.01 -7.69 2.02
CA SER A 195 -10.02 -6.75 2.55
C SER A 195 -11.16 -6.43 1.59
N SER A 196 -10.93 -6.60 0.29
CA SER A 196 -11.94 -6.39 -0.77
C SER A 196 -11.55 -7.21 -1.99
N ILE A 197 -12.44 -8.09 -2.40
CA ILE A 197 -12.37 -8.73 -3.71
C ILE A 197 -13.44 -8.03 -4.55
N SER A 198 -13.05 -7.37 -5.65
CA SER A 198 -14.01 -7.06 -6.70
C SER A 198 -14.54 -8.40 -7.23
N SER A 199 -15.85 -8.50 -7.41
CA SER A 199 -16.59 -9.72 -7.79
C SER A 199 -16.11 -10.42 -9.07
N ASP A 200 -15.25 -9.78 -9.85
CA ASP A 200 -14.79 -10.25 -11.15
C ASP A 200 -13.47 -11.06 -11.14
N ASN A 201 -12.81 -11.17 -10.00
CA ASN A 201 -11.57 -11.94 -9.90
C ASN A 201 -11.86 -13.37 -9.40
N ASN A 202 -12.02 -14.30 -10.34
CA ASN A 202 -11.94 -15.75 -10.07
C ASN A 202 -10.50 -16.10 -9.64
N MET A 203 -10.20 -15.86 -8.36
CA MET A 203 -8.90 -16.24 -7.79
C MET A 203 -8.98 -17.69 -7.30
N GLU A 204 -8.08 -18.51 -7.79
CA GLU A 204 -7.81 -19.82 -7.20
C GLU A 204 -7.22 -19.65 -5.79
N ASN A 205 -7.45 -20.61 -4.91
CA ASN A 205 -6.90 -20.68 -3.55
C ASN A 205 -7.43 -19.60 -2.56
N ILE A 206 -8.62 -19.08 -2.78
CA ILE A 206 -9.31 -18.27 -1.76
C ILE A 206 -9.99 -19.19 -0.76
N ILE A 207 -9.66 -18.98 0.52
CA ILE A 207 -10.29 -19.67 1.63
C ILE A 207 -11.09 -18.70 2.49
N THR A 208 -12.03 -19.25 3.23
CA THR A 208 -12.81 -18.52 4.23
C THR A 208 -12.34 -18.92 5.63
N LEU A 209 -11.92 -17.93 6.42
CA LEU A 209 -11.72 -18.07 7.86
C LEU A 209 -13.06 -17.76 8.53
N PRO A 210 -13.68 -18.71 9.25
CA PRO A 210 -15.03 -18.57 9.73
C PRO A 210 -15.17 -17.45 10.78
N SER A 211 -16.37 -16.87 10.86
CA SER A 211 -16.74 -16.02 11.99
C SER A 211 -16.95 -16.86 13.25
N GLY A 212 -16.81 -16.26 14.43
CA GLY A 212 -17.07 -16.91 15.70
C GLY A 212 -16.04 -16.61 16.77
N LYS A 213 -16.09 -17.40 17.85
CA LYS A 213 -15.18 -17.29 18.97
C LYS A 213 -13.88 -18.05 18.71
N TYR A 214 -12.79 -17.40 19.07
CA TYR A 214 -11.45 -17.95 18.99
C TYR A 214 -10.76 -17.83 20.35
N VAL A 215 -10.05 -18.85 20.74
CA VAL A 215 -9.04 -18.72 21.82
C VAL A 215 -7.76 -18.24 21.17
N CYS A 216 -7.26 -17.13 21.66
CA CYS A 216 -6.11 -16.43 21.12
C CYS A 216 -4.97 -16.36 22.15
N MET A 217 -3.73 -16.27 21.67
CA MET A 217 -2.55 -16.05 22.50
C MET A 217 -1.52 -15.24 21.73
N TYR A 218 -1.06 -14.14 22.32
CA TYR A 218 0.09 -13.40 21.80
C TYR A 218 1.40 -14.10 22.18
N LYS A 219 2.31 -14.23 21.24
CA LYS A 219 3.58 -14.90 21.43
C LYS A 219 4.70 -14.30 20.59
N TYR A 220 5.93 -14.48 21.07
CA TYR A 220 7.12 -14.40 20.23
C TYR A 220 7.52 -15.82 19.83
N GLY A 221 7.66 -16.08 18.54
CA GLY A 221 8.05 -17.40 18.03
C GLY A 221 7.65 -17.61 16.58
N MET A 222 8.38 -18.50 15.93
CA MET A 222 8.05 -18.87 14.55
C MET A 222 6.86 -19.83 14.52
N PRO A 223 6.11 -19.92 13.40
CA PRO A 223 4.95 -20.82 13.29
C PRO A 223 5.27 -22.30 13.51
N TYR A 224 6.52 -22.71 13.25
CA TYR A 224 6.99 -24.09 13.47
C TYR A 224 7.46 -24.37 14.90
N ASP A 225 7.47 -23.36 15.80
CA ASP A 225 7.61 -23.57 17.24
C ASP A 225 6.26 -23.93 17.84
N THR A 226 6.02 -25.23 18.00
CA THR A 226 4.72 -25.78 18.41
C THR A 226 4.44 -25.68 19.91
N LYS A 227 5.39 -25.21 20.72
CA LYS A 227 5.25 -25.09 22.18
C LYS A 227 3.99 -24.31 22.56
N PHE A 228 3.80 -23.14 22.01
CA PHE A 228 2.66 -22.27 22.31
C PHE A 228 1.35 -22.83 21.80
N LEU A 229 1.38 -23.56 20.68
CA LEU A 229 0.21 -24.24 20.13
C LEU A 229 -0.30 -25.30 21.11
N TYR A 230 0.56 -26.17 21.60
CA TYR A 230 0.15 -27.22 22.54
C TYR A 230 -0.28 -26.64 23.88
N GLN A 231 0.37 -25.59 24.37
CA GLN A 231 -0.07 -24.87 25.57
C GLN A 231 -1.49 -24.31 25.42
N LEU A 232 -1.82 -23.75 24.25
CA LEU A 232 -3.14 -23.21 23.99
C LEU A 232 -4.20 -24.31 23.84
N ILE A 233 -3.86 -25.44 23.22
CA ILE A 233 -4.74 -26.61 23.09
C ILE A 233 -5.06 -27.20 24.47
N GLU A 234 -4.08 -27.33 25.36
CA GLU A 234 -4.26 -27.79 26.73
C GLU A 234 -5.25 -26.89 27.47
N TRP A 235 -5.04 -25.57 27.41
CA TRP A 235 -5.99 -24.60 28.00
C TRP A 235 -7.41 -24.73 27.44
N ILE A 236 -7.56 -24.93 26.12
CA ILE A 236 -8.86 -25.13 25.45
C ILE A 236 -9.58 -26.34 26.04
N ASN A 237 -8.87 -27.46 26.20
CA ASN A 237 -9.44 -28.69 26.76
C ASN A 237 -9.83 -28.52 28.23
N ASP A 238 -8.98 -27.88 29.04
CA ASP A 238 -9.24 -27.67 30.49
C ASP A 238 -10.43 -26.73 30.73
N ASN A 239 -10.73 -25.84 29.79
CA ASN A 239 -11.84 -24.88 29.91
C ASN A 239 -13.13 -25.32 29.19
N SER A 240 -13.24 -26.61 28.83
CA SER A 240 -14.43 -27.19 28.20
C SER A 240 -14.79 -26.52 26.84
N TYR A 241 -13.79 -26.25 26.04
CA TYR A 241 -13.96 -25.83 24.65
C TYR A 241 -13.57 -26.94 23.69
N LYS A 242 -14.18 -26.93 22.49
CA LYS A 242 -13.87 -27.82 21.38
C LYS A 242 -13.34 -27.02 20.21
N ILE A 243 -12.24 -27.45 19.62
CA ILE A 243 -11.67 -26.85 18.41
C ILE A 243 -12.58 -27.14 17.22
N THR A 244 -13.01 -26.10 16.49
CA THR A 244 -13.97 -26.22 15.39
C THR A 244 -13.34 -26.09 14.01
N GLY A 245 -12.15 -25.50 13.88
CA GLY A 245 -11.52 -25.24 12.57
C GLY A 245 -10.00 -25.24 12.62
N ASN A 246 -9.40 -24.80 11.51
CA ASN A 246 -7.95 -24.72 11.35
C ASN A 246 -7.32 -23.67 12.28
N ILE A 247 -6.10 -23.90 12.65
CA ILE A 247 -5.31 -23.03 13.52
C ILE A 247 -4.67 -21.93 12.67
N ILE A 248 -4.75 -20.70 13.13
CA ILE A 248 -4.21 -19.52 12.47
C ILE A 248 -3.09 -18.96 13.33
N ASP A 249 -1.89 -18.87 12.80
CA ASP A 249 -0.75 -18.18 13.42
C ASP A 249 -0.55 -16.85 12.65
N MET A 250 -1.15 -15.78 13.15
CA MET A 250 -1.15 -14.47 12.53
C MET A 250 0.13 -13.72 12.87
N CYS A 251 0.96 -13.41 11.89
CA CYS A 251 2.11 -12.54 12.07
C CYS A 251 1.65 -11.08 12.22
N LEU A 252 2.02 -10.45 13.32
CA LEU A 252 1.75 -9.03 13.60
C LEU A 252 2.98 -8.19 13.29
N LEU A 253 4.17 -8.64 13.71
CA LEU A 253 5.45 -8.04 13.36
C LEU A 253 6.42 -9.15 12.98
N ASP A 254 7.04 -9.02 11.85
CA ASP A 254 8.08 -9.93 11.39
C ASP A 254 9.48 -9.51 11.90
N THR A 255 10.47 -10.36 11.65
CA THR A 255 11.87 -10.17 12.10
C THR A 255 12.55 -8.91 11.56
N THR A 256 11.95 -8.17 10.63
CA THR A 256 12.54 -6.93 10.09
C THR A 256 12.57 -5.77 11.10
N PHE A 257 11.83 -5.89 12.21
CA PHE A 257 11.71 -4.87 13.26
C PHE A 257 12.52 -5.17 14.52
N TYR A 258 13.25 -6.28 14.55
CA TYR A 258 14.02 -6.69 15.70
C TYR A 258 15.52 -6.59 15.43
N ASP A 259 16.29 -6.33 16.46
CA ASP A 259 17.75 -6.42 16.41
C ASP A 259 18.21 -7.88 16.27
N GLU A 260 19.50 -8.09 16.04
CA GLU A 260 20.09 -9.41 15.75
C GLU A 260 19.84 -10.46 16.84
N ASN A 261 19.40 -10.07 18.03
CA ASN A 261 19.21 -10.95 19.19
C ASN A 261 17.79 -11.54 19.31
N THR A 262 16.80 -10.97 18.61
CA THR A 262 15.38 -11.40 18.63
C THR A 262 14.90 -11.85 17.26
N ASN A 263 15.41 -12.93 16.77
CA ASN A 263 15.18 -13.42 15.40
C ASN A 263 13.85 -14.21 15.27
N VAL A 264 12.78 -13.73 15.91
CA VAL A 264 11.47 -14.36 15.94
C VAL A 264 10.36 -13.35 15.70
N ASP A 265 9.27 -13.80 15.08
CA ASP A 265 8.10 -12.96 14.80
C ASP A 265 7.26 -12.76 16.07
N PHE A 266 6.61 -11.59 16.16
CA PHE A 266 5.51 -11.37 17.11
C PHE A 266 4.19 -11.74 16.44
N CYS A 267 3.52 -12.72 17.01
CA CYS A 267 2.34 -13.36 16.42
C CYS A 267 1.17 -13.43 17.39
N GLN A 268 -0.03 -13.56 16.83
CA GLN A 268 -1.23 -13.97 17.54
C GLN A 268 -1.66 -15.34 17.03
N LEU A 269 -1.57 -16.35 17.87
CA LEU A 269 -2.13 -17.67 17.62
C LEU A 269 -3.64 -17.60 17.85
N GLN A 270 -4.45 -18.07 16.90
CA GLN A 270 -5.92 -18.01 16.91
C GLN A 270 -6.49 -19.40 16.62
N ILE A 271 -7.25 -19.97 17.54
CA ILE A 271 -7.88 -21.30 17.41
C ILE A 271 -9.38 -21.12 17.51
N PRO A 272 -10.16 -21.42 16.46
CA PRO A 272 -11.62 -21.32 16.51
C PRO A 272 -12.20 -22.40 17.42
N VAL A 273 -13.15 -22.00 18.29
CA VAL A 273 -13.70 -22.87 19.32
C VAL A 273 -15.20 -22.71 19.50
N GLU A 274 -15.83 -23.78 20.00
CA GLU A 274 -17.16 -23.79 20.55
C GLU A 274 -17.13 -24.29 21.99
N LYS A 275 -18.02 -23.80 22.82
CA LYS A 275 -18.15 -24.29 24.20
C LYS A 275 -18.88 -25.64 24.19
N ILE A 276 -18.34 -26.62 24.93
CA ILE A 276 -18.94 -27.96 25.10
C ILE A 276 -20.12 -27.87 26.02
#